data_356e411180e71bcc449e6c5b9e7c5efd
#
_entry.id   356e411180e71bcc449e6c5b9e7c5efd
#
_cell.length_a   1.000
_cell.length_b   1.000
_cell.length_c   1.000
_cell.angle_alpha   90.00
_cell.angle_beta   90.00
_cell.angle_gamma   90.00
#
_symmetry.space_group_name_H-M   'P 1'
#
loop_
_entity.id
_entity.type
_entity.pdbx_description
1 polymer ?
#
loop_
_entity_poly.entity_id
_entity_poly.type
_entity_poly.pdbx_seq_one_letter_code
_entity_poly.pdbx_strand_id
1 'polypeptide(L)'
;MAAVSVFVDDAIRGRLPLICAKTGEPADVVIRIRQPVGNGGSVLPLLLLLLGPIGLVVLFLHSIFSPGQEYLTVRIPQTDAAYHREKQLERFRLAAFAVGILAILYGIVNPGLFPGLWLFLGAALLVAGITLHVIVYRQAIGVSLDGSRRWVTLSGVHPAFVQAVNADEAAGRLGARH
;
A
#
# COMPACT_ATOMS: atom_id res chain seq x y z
N MET A 1 -0.93 9.77 14.28
CA MET A 1 -0.03 8.79 13.66
C MET A 1 1.36 9.35 13.73
N ALA A 2 2.32 8.55 14.12
CA ALA A 2 3.71 8.95 14.30
C ALA A 2 4.59 8.39 13.17
N ALA A 3 5.84 8.86 13.10
CA ALA A 3 6.84 8.33 12.19
C ALA A 3 8.11 8.00 12.99
N VAL A 4 8.83 6.97 12.55
CA VAL A 4 10.09 6.56 13.14
C VAL A 4 11.05 6.15 12.03
N SER A 5 12.32 6.52 12.18
CA SER A 5 13.38 6.10 11.25
C SER A 5 14.15 4.95 11.90
N VAL A 6 14.33 3.87 11.16
CA VAL A 6 15.03 2.66 11.58
C VAL A 6 16.14 2.32 10.59
N PHE A 7 17.17 1.63 11.03
CA PHE A 7 18.22 1.22 10.13
C PHE A 7 17.72 0.14 9.16
N VAL A 8 18.11 0.24 7.88
CA VAL A 8 17.63 -0.65 6.81
C VAL A 8 17.86 -2.11 7.15
N ASP A 9 19.04 -2.45 7.68
CA ASP A 9 19.40 -3.84 8.01
C ASP A 9 18.51 -4.43 9.10
N ASP A 10 18.13 -3.64 10.11
CA ASP A 10 17.25 -4.10 11.18
C ASP A 10 15.82 -4.28 10.68
N ALA A 11 15.36 -3.40 9.79
CA ALA A 11 14.05 -3.50 9.15
C ALA A 11 13.94 -4.71 8.21
N ILE A 12 15.01 -5.02 7.44
CA ILE A 12 15.05 -6.18 6.54
C ILE A 12 15.15 -7.48 7.34
N ARG A 13 15.98 -7.51 8.38
CA ARG A 13 16.20 -8.70 9.22
C ARG A 13 15.05 -8.97 10.18
N GLY A 14 14.12 -8.02 10.35
CA GLY A 14 12.99 -8.15 11.26
C GLY A 14 13.40 -8.07 12.73
N ARG A 15 14.42 -7.25 13.06
CA ARG A 15 14.88 -7.01 14.42
C ARG A 15 14.09 -5.94 15.15
N LEU A 16 12.99 -5.49 14.56
CA LEU A 16 12.09 -4.51 15.16
C LEU A 16 11.43 -5.08 16.42
N PRO A 17 11.09 -4.22 17.40
CA PRO A 17 10.41 -4.67 18.62
C PRO A 17 9.10 -5.37 18.27
N LEU A 18 8.80 -6.47 18.99
CA LEU A 18 7.60 -7.30 18.76
C LEU A 18 6.32 -6.61 19.26
N ILE A 19 6.14 -5.37 18.86
CA ILE A 19 4.94 -4.56 19.10
C ILE A 19 4.31 -4.25 17.75
N CYS A 20 2.99 -4.40 17.65
CA CYS A 20 2.26 -4.12 16.43
C CYS A 20 2.43 -2.65 16.01
N ALA A 21 2.94 -2.43 14.83
CA ALA A 21 3.17 -1.08 14.31
C ALA A 21 1.86 -0.27 14.13
N LYS A 22 0.69 -0.94 14.03
CA LYS A 22 -0.63 -0.28 13.86
C LYS A 22 -1.38 -0.08 15.18
N THR A 23 -1.40 -1.08 16.06
CA THR A 23 -2.24 -1.06 17.28
C THR A 23 -1.46 -0.76 18.53
N GLY A 24 -0.14 -0.97 18.55
CA GLY A 24 0.69 -0.83 19.73
C GLY A 24 0.59 -2.02 20.70
N GLU A 25 -0.14 -3.07 20.35
CA GLU A 25 -0.26 -4.32 21.09
C GLU A 25 0.91 -5.27 20.78
N PRO A 26 1.13 -6.34 21.58
CA PRO A 26 2.10 -7.37 21.21
C PRO A 26 1.81 -7.93 19.82
N ALA A 27 2.85 -8.08 19.01
CA ALA A 27 2.72 -8.58 17.64
C ALA A 27 2.83 -10.09 17.58
N ASP A 28 1.91 -10.74 16.85
CA ASP A 28 1.88 -12.18 16.65
C ASP A 28 2.49 -12.60 15.31
N VAL A 29 2.47 -11.69 14.32
CA VAL A 29 2.86 -11.96 12.94
C VAL A 29 3.84 -10.91 12.43
N VAL A 30 4.81 -11.36 11.63
CA VAL A 30 5.75 -10.47 10.93
C VAL A 30 5.41 -10.45 9.45
N ILE A 31 4.96 -9.31 8.96
CA ILE A 31 4.55 -9.13 7.57
C ILE A 31 5.71 -8.57 6.74
N ARG A 32 5.83 -9.06 5.51
CA ARG A 32 6.80 -8.58 4.54
C ARG A 32 6.13 -7.56 3.62
N ILE A 33 6.53 -6.32 3.72
CA ILE A 33 6.06 -5.25 2.83
C ILE A 33 7.15 -5.02 1.78
N ARG A 34 6.78 -5.15 0.51
CA ARG A 34 7.63 -4.82 -0.63
C ARG A 34 7.32 -3.39 -1.06
N GLN A 35 8.30 -2.52 -0.95
CA GLN A 35 8.19 -1.14 -1.39
C GLN A 35 9.17 -0.88 -2.54
N PRO A 36 8.74 -0.27 -3.66
CA PRO A 36 9.67 0.11 -4.70
C PRO A 36 10.64 1.18 -4.17
N VAL A 37 11.93 0.98 -4.40
CA VAL A 37 12.96 1.96 -4.07
C VAL A 37 13.06 2.97 -5.20
N GLY A 38 12.61 4.20 -4.96
CA GLY A 38 12.64 5.28 -5.94
C GLY A 38 11.47 6.25 -5.76
N ASN A 39 11.48 7.34 -6.47
CA ASN A 39 10.39 8.33 -6.48
C ASN A 39 9.12 7.70 -7.05
N GLY A 40 8.42 6.93 -6.23
CA GLY A 40 7.18 6.27 -6.55
C GLY A 40 6.02 7.24 -6.58
N GLY A 41 5.87 7.98 -7.62
CA GLY A 41 4.77 8.93 -7.78
C GLY A 41 4.88 9.73 -9.06
N SER A 42 5.37 9.11 -10.12
CA SER A 42 5.30 9.76 -11.42
C SER A 42 3.83 9.93 -11.78
N VAL A 43 3.38 11.18 -11.91
CA VAL A 43 2.06 11.53 -12.48
C VAL A 43 1.99 11.20 -13.98
N LEU A 44 3.11 10.79 -14.56
CA LEU A 44 3.22 10.42 -15.96
C LEU A 44 2.20 9.36 -16.42
N PRO A 45 1.95 8.25 -15.68
CA PRO A 45 0.92 7.30 -16.05
C PRO A 45 -0.48 7.91 -16.13
N LEU A 46 -0.76 8.85 -15.21
CA LEU A 46 -2.07 9.51 -15.17
C LEU A 46 -2.25 10.49 -16.34
N LEU A 47 -1.20 11.21 -16.71
CA LEU A 47 -1.18 12.08 -17.88
C LEU A 47 -1.28 11.28 -19.18
N LEU A 48 -0.62 10.13 -19.28
CA LEU A 48 -0.71 9.24 -20.43
C LEU A 48 -2.13 8.66 -20.61
N LEU A 49 -2.84 8.41 -19.49
CA LEU A 49 -4.22 7.92 -19.55
C LEU A 49 -5.19 8.95 -20.16
N LEU A 50 -4.90 10.26 -19.99
CA LEU A 50 -5.67 11.34 -20.62
C LEU A 50 -5.48 11.41 -22.14
N LEU A 51 -4.41 10.84 -22.69
CA LEU A 51 -4.16 10.75 -24.13
C LEU A 51 -4.97 9.61 -24.84
N GLY A 52 -5.87 8.94 -24.12
CA GLY A 52 -6.73 7.90 -24.67
C GLY A 52 -5.96 6.65 -25.12
N PRO A 53 -6.37 6.02 -26.26
CA PRO A 53 -5.76 4.77 -26.72
C PRO A 53 -4.24 4.85 -26.97
N ILE A 54 -3.77 6.00 -27.44
CA ILE A 54 -2.33 6.24 -27.69
C ILE A 54 -1.57 6.25 -26.38
N GLY A 55 -2.11 6.89 -25.34
CA GLY A 55 -1.51 6.89 -24.02
C GLY A 55 -1.43 5.50 -23.39
N LEU A 56 -2.42 4.63 -23.62
CA LEU A 56 -2.39 3.24 -23.18
C LEU A 56 -1.25 2.45 -23.86
N VAL A 57 -1.04 2.62 -25.15
CA VAL A 57 0.08 1.97 -25.88
C VAL A 57 1.43 2.44 -25.33
N VAL A 58 1.58 3.76 -25.11
CA VAL A 58 2.83 4.31 -24.53
C VAL A 58 3.05 3.80 -23.11
N LEU A 59 1.99 3.69 -22.31
CA LEU A 59 2.06 3.18 -20.94
C LEU A 59 2.44 1.69 -20.92
N PHE A 60 1.91 0.91 -21.84
CA PHE A 60 2.26 -0.50 -22.02
C PHE A 60 3.72 -0.67 -22.43
N LEU A 61 4.19 0.10 -23.41
CA LEU A 61 5.60 0.09 -23.83
C LEU A 61 6.52 0.56 -22.69
N HIS A 62 6.15 1.61 -21.94
CA HIS A 62 6.88 2.06 -20.78
C HIS A 62 6.97 0.97 -19.71
N SER A 63 5.90 0.20 -19.47
CA SER A 63 5.89 -0.92 -18.52
C SER A 63 6.86 -2.04 -18.91
N ILE A 64 7.03 -2.30 -20.21
CA ILE A 64 7.96 -3.33 -20.74
C ILE A 64 9.43 -2.84 -20.66
N PHE A 65 9.65 -1.59 -20.98
CA PHE A 65 11.01 -1.03 -21.08
C PHE A 65 11.48 -0.32 -19.80
N SER A 66 10.64 -0.19 -18.78
CA SER A 66 11.08 0.37 -17.50
C SER A 66 12.13 -0.55 -16.87
N PRO A 67 13.31 -0.02 -16.52
CA PRO A 67 14.32 -0.78 -15.80
C PRO A 67 13.70 -1.31 -14.52
N GLY A 68 14.00 -2.58 -14.20
CA GLY A 68 13.43 -3.25 -13.04
C GLY A 68 13.51 -2.39 -11.77
N GLN A 69 12.37 -2.09 -11.19
CA GLN A 69 12.33 -1.33 -9.94
C GLN A 69 12.97 -2.17 -8.85
N GLU A 70 13.95 -1.60 -8.17
CA GLU A 70 14.48 -2.20 -6.96
C GLU A 70 13.40 -2.20 -5.89
N TYR A 71 13.16 -3.35 -5.26
CA TYR A 71 12.19 -3.49 -4.18
C TYR A 71 12.91 -3.69 -2.86
N LEU A 72 12.60 -2.84 -1.91
CA LEU A 72 12.97 -3.03 -0.52
C LEU A 72 11.92 -3.89 0.17
N THR A 73 12.35 -5.01 0.77
CA THR A 73 11.46 -5.86 1.55
C THR A 73 11.69 -5.59 3.04
N VAL A 74 10.73 -4.94 3.66
CA VAL A 74 10.76 -4.61 5.10
C VAL A 74 9.87 -5.59 5.86
N ARG A 75 10.34 -6.05 7.02
CA ARG A 75 9.59 -6.93 7.92
C ARG A 75 9.00 -6.10 9.05
N ILE A 76 7.68 -5.98 9.08
CA ILE A 76 6.97 -5.17 10.06
C ILE A 76 6.13 -6.08 10.97
N PRO A 77 6.28 -5.98 12.31
CA PRO A 77 5.45 -6.73 13.24
C PRO A 77 4.02 -6.18 13.26
N GLN A 78 3.04 -7.08 13.17
CA GLN A 78 1.61 -6.75 13.25
C GLN A 78 0.86 -7.79 14.08
N THR A 79 -0.35 -7.44 14.54
CA THR A 79 -1.28 -8.42 15.10
C THR A 79 -2.03 -9.13 13.96
N ASP A 80 -2.37 -10.40 14.17
CA ASP A 80 -3.11 -11.21 13.19
C ASP A 80 -4.46 -10.56 12.84
N ALA A 81 -5.15 -10.01 13.82
CA ALA A 81 -6.41 -9.28 13.63
C ALA A 81 -6.27 -8.07 12.69
N ALA A 82 -5.20 -7.27 12.85
CA ALA A 82 -4.95 -6.12 12.00
C ALA A 82 -4.66 -6.54 10.55
N TYR A 83 -3.88 -7.61 10.38
CA TYR A 83 -3.57 -8.18 9.07
C TYR A 83 -4.81 -8.71 8.35
N HIS A 84 -5.63 -9.50 9.04
CA HIS A 84 -6.86 -10.04 8.45
C HIS A 84 -7.85 -8.95 8.05
N ARG A 85 -8.01 -7.92 8.87
CA ARG A 85 -8.86 -6.77 8.57
C ARG A 85 -8.40 -6.03 7.31
N GLU A 86 -7.09 -5.79 7.17
CA GLU A 86 -6.51 -5.15 6.00
C GLU A 86 -6.75 -5.97 4.73
N LYS A 87 -6.52 -7.28 4.81
CA LYS A 87 -6.73 -8.21 3.70
C LYS A 87 -8.21 -8.34 3.31
N GLN A 88 -9.13 -8.28 4.26
CA GLN A 88 -10.57 -8.24 3.97
C GLN A 88 -10.95 -6.94 3.23
N LEU A 89 -10.50 -5.78 3.69
CA LEU A 89 -10.76 -4.52 3.02
C LEU A 89 -10.20 -4.50 1.59
N GLU A 90 -9.03 -5.07 1.38
CA GLU A 90 -8.44 -5.22 0.05
C GLU A 90 -9.30 -6.10 -0.87
N ARG A 91 -9.80 -7.23 -0.36
CA ARG A 91 -10.71 -8.12 -1.12
C ARG A 91 -12.02 -7.41 -1.45
N PHE A 92 -12.62 -6.71 -0.50
CA PHE A 92 -13.85 -5.94 -0.75
C PHE A 92 -13.64 -4.85 -1.78
N ARG A 93 -12.51 -4.15 -1.75
CA ARG A 93 -12.13 -3.17 -2.76
C ARG A 93 -12.06 -3.79 -4.16
N LEU A 94 -11.33 -4.90 -4.30
CA LEU A 94 -11.21 -5.59 -5.58
C LEU A 94 -12.56 -6.11 -6.09
N ALA A 95 -13.39 -6.67 -5.21
CA ALA A 95 -14.73 -7.12 -5.55
C ALA A 95 -15.61 -5.96 -6.02
N ALA A 96 -15.58 -4.82 -5.33
CA ALA A 96 -16.35 -3.63 -5.71
C ALA A 96 -15.96 -3.12 -7.11
N PHE A 97 -14.65 -3.06 -7.42
CA PHE A 97 -14.19 -2.69 -8.75
C PHE A 97 -14.61 -3.69 -9.82
N ALA A 98 -14.42 -4.99 -9.58
CA ALA A 98 -14.75 -6.03 -10.54
C ALA A 98 -16.26 -6.06 -10.85
N VAL A 99 -17.10 -6.05 -9.80
CA VAL A 99 -18.55 -6.04 -9.95
C VAL A 99 -19.04 -4.73 -10.58
N GLY A 100 -18.45 -3.59 -10.22
CA GLY A 100 -18.77 -2.29 -10.78
C GLY A 100 -18.50 -2.23 -12.29
N ILE A 101 -17.34 -2.70 -12.72
CA ILE A 101 -16.98 -2.78 -14.16
C ILE A 101 -17.94 -3.73 -14.90
N LEU A 102 -18.20 -4.92 -14.35
CA LEU A 102 -19.12 -5.89 -14.97
C LEU A 102 -20.54 -5.34 -15.10
N ALA A 103 -21.04 -4.61 -14.10
CA ALA A 103 -22.35 -3.98 -14.14
C ALA A 103 -22.45 -2.93 -15.27
N ILE A 104 -21.42 -2.10 -15.44
CA ILE A 104 -21.36 -1.12 -16.52
C ILE A 104 -21.34 -1.81 -17.88
N LEU A 105 -20.47 -2.80 -18.06
CA LEU A 105 -20.36 -3.55 -19.31
C LEU A 105 -21.69 -4.24 -19.65
N TYR A 106 -22.35 -4.84 -18.66
CA TYR A 106 -23.66 -5.46 -18.85
C TYR A 106 -24.72 -4.45 -19.29
N GLY A 107 -24.77 -3.27 -18.67
CA GLY A 107 -25.69 -2.20 -19.06
C GLY A 107 -25.48 -1.66 -20.47
N ILE A 108 -24.22 -1.64 -20.94
CA ILE A 108 -23.88 -1.23 -22.32
C ILE A 108 -24.32 -2.29 -23.33
N VAL A 109 -24.06 -3.58 -23.03
CA VAL A 109 -24.36 -4.69 -23.98
C VAL A 109 -25.85 -4.99 -24.04
N ASN A 110 -26.61 -4.76 -22.98
CA ASN A 110 -28.04 -5.07 -22.89
C ASN A 110 -28.92 -3.81 -22.74
N PRO A 111 -29.05 -2.96 -23.74
CA PRO A 111 -29.79 -1.69 -23.64
C PRO A 111 -31.29 -1.84 -23.40
N GLY A 112 -31.85 -3.05 -23.61
CA GLY A 112 -33.28 -3.35 -23.40
C GLY A 112 -33.69 -3.61 -21.95
N LEU A 113 -32.75 -3.89 -21.03
CA LEU A 113 -33.02 -4.24 -19.64
C LEU A 113 -32.52 -3.12 -18.67
N PHE A 114 -33.28 -2.02 -18.63
CA PHE A 114 -33.00 -0.90 -17.72
C PHE A 114 -31.50 -0.48 -17.69
N PRO A 115 -30.94 -0.03 -18.80
CA PRO A 115 -29.50 0.28 -18.89
C PRO A 115 -29.08 1.35 -17.87
N GLY A 116 -29.95 2.31 -17.58
CA GLY A 116 -29.69 3.34 -16.57
C GLY A 116 -29.45 2.79 -15.17
N LEU A 117 -30.18 1.73 -14.77
CA LEU A 117 -30.00 1.09 -13.47
C LEU A 117 -28.63 0.42 -13.35
N TRP A 118 -28.21 -0.31 -14.37
CA TRP A 118 -26.91 -1.00 -14.37
C TRP A 118 -25.73 -0.03 -14.41
N LEU A 119 -25.85 1.05 -15.18
CA LEU A 119 -24.85 2.11 -15.23
C LEU A 119 -24.73 2.82 -13.88
N PHE A 120 -25.88 3.14 -13.26
CA PHE A 120 -25.90 3.78 -11.94
C PHE A 120 -25.31 2.87 -10.86
N LEU A 121 -25.69 1.58 -10.83
CA LEU A 121 -25.17 0.59 -9.89
C LEU A 121 -23.66 0.43 -10.05
N GLY A 122 -23.19 0.31 -11.29
CA GLY A 122 -21.78 0.18 -11.61
C GLY A 122 -20.98 1.41 -11.17
N ALA A 123 -21.49 2.61 -11.45
CA ALA A 123 -20.86 3.86 -11.01
C ALA A 123 -20.80 3.97 -9.46
N ALA A 124 -21.89 3.62 -8.77
CA ALA A 124 -21.93 3.63 -7.31
C ALA A 124 -20.91 2.66 -6.71
N LEU A 125 -20.77 1.45 -7.26
CA LEU A 125 -19.77 0.47 -6.84
C LEU A 125 -18.34 0.94 -7.11
N LEU A 126 -18.08 1.62 -8.22
CA LEU A 126 -16.76 2.20 -8.49
C LEU A 126 -16.42 3.30 -7.49
N VAL A 127 -17.37 4.18 -7.18
CA VAL A 127 -17.18 5.23 -6.16
C VAL A 127 -16.90 4.60 -4.78
N ALA A 128 -17.66 3.57 -4.39
CA ALA A 128 -17.40 2.81 -3.17
C ALA A 128 -16.01 2.17 -3.18
N GLY A 129 -15.58 1.58 -4.29
CA GLY A 129 -14.25 1.01 -4.46
C GLY A 129 -13.14 2.05 -4.32
N ILE A 130 -13.31 3.24 -4.89
CA ILE A 130 -12.37 4.37 -4.75
C ILE A 130 -12.32 4.84 -3.29
N THR A 131 -13.46 4.98 -2.63
CA THR A 131 -13.53 5.38 -1.22
C THR A 131 -12.79 4.38 -0.34
N LEU A 132 -13.04 3.08 -0.51
CA LEU A 132 -12.31 2.01 0.18
C LEU A 132 -10.81 2.07 -0.11
N HIS A 133 -10.42 2.35 -1.36
CA HIS A 133 -9.00 2.50 -1.72
C HIS A 133 -8.33 3.63 -0.94
N VAL A 134 -8.98 4.79 -0.84
CA VAL A 134 -8.46 5.94 -0.08
C VAL A 134 -8.34 5.60 1.42
N ILE A 135 -9.33 4.90 1.99
CA ILE A 135 -9.31 4.48 3.40
C ILE A 135 -8.14 3.52 3.65
N VAL A 136 -8.00 2.48 2.83
CA VAL A 136 -6.90 1.50 2.95
C VAL A 136 -5.55 2.18 2.79
N TYR A 137 -5.42 3.06 1.80
CA TYR A 137 -4.17 3.80 1.56
C TYR A 137 -3.77 4.70 2.72
N ARG A 138 -4.74 5.40 3.34
CA ARG A 138 -4.48 6.25 4.51
C ARG A 138 -4.13 5.46 5.78
N GLN A 139 -4.58 4.22 5.88
CA GLN A 139 -4.29 3.33 7.00
C GLN A 139 -3.04 2.46 6.76
N ALA A 140 -2.50 2.45 5.56
CA ALA A 140 -1.28 1.72 5.25
C ALA A 140 -0.07 2.35 5.96
N ILE A 141 0.84 1.50 6.42
CA ILE A 141 2.12 1.97 6.93
C ILE A 141 2.94 2.44 5.73
N GLY A 142 3.25 3.73 5.70
CA GLY A 142 4.15 4.28 4.70
C GLY A 142 5.59 3.87 5.00
N VAL A 143 6.27 3.34 4.00
CA VAL A 143 7.69 3.00 4.08
C VAL A 143 8.42 3.88 3.08
N SER A 144 9.30 4.73 3.53
CA SER A 144 10.15 5.56 2.66
C SER A 144 11.62 5.32 2.97
N LEU A 145 12.42 5.19 1.93
CA LEU A 145 13.86 5.06 2.05
C LEU A 145 14.50 6.44 1.95
N ASP A 146 15.38 6.75 2.89
CA ASP A 146 16.16 7.99 2.83
C ASP A 146 17.13 7.98 1.64
N GLY A 147 17.52 9.17 1.17
CA GLY A 147 18.48 9.35 0.07
C GLY A 147 19.85 8.70 0.32
N SER A 148 20.25 8.52 1.59
CA SER A 148 21.45 7.79 1.99
C SER A 148 21.33 6.27 1.82
N ARG A 149 20.14 5.73 1.58
CA ARG A 149 19.78 4.30 1.53
C ARG A 149 20.11 3.52 2.80
N ARG A 150 20.40 4.21 3.90
CA ARG A 150 20.74 3.59 5.19
C ARG A 150 19.58 3.57 6.16
N TRP A 151 18.63 4.50 6.01
CA TRP A 151 17.51 4.69 6.90
C TRP A 151 16.19 4.47 6.18
N VAL A 152 15.30 3.74 6.84
CA VAL A 152 13.91 3.57 6.45
C VAL A 152 13.03 4.33 7.41
N THR A 153 12.23 5.25 6.89
CA THR A 153 11.22 5.95 7.68
C THR A 153 9.89 5.22 7.56
N LEU A 154 9.40 4.74 8.68
CA LEU A 154 8.08 4.14 8.83
C LEU A 154 7.12 5.23 9.28
N SER A 155 6.14 5.58 8.47
CA SER A 155 5.09 6.56 8.77
C SER A 155 3.74 5.89 8.98
N GLY A 156 2.86 6.53 9.75
CA GLY A 156 1.55 5.97 10.05
C GLY A 156 1.58 4.90 11.15
N VAL A 157 2.65 4.85 11.95
CA VAL A 157 2.81 3.90 13.05
C VAL A 157 2.20 4.39 14.36
N HIS A 158 1.92 3.45 15.27
CA HIS A 158 1.41 3.75 16.60
C HIS A 158 2.51 4.35 17.51
N PRO A 159 2.20 5.31 18.38
CA PRO A 159 3.19 5.93 19.27
C PRO A 159 3.93 4.93 20.17
N ALA A 160 3.25 3.89 20.66
CA ALA A 160 3.87 2.85 21.48
C ALA A 160 4.99 2.09 20.72
N PHE A 161 4.79 1.85 19.42
CA PHE A 161 5.82 1.26 18.57
C PHE A 161 7.04 2.16 18.44
N VAL A 162 6.82 3.49 18.25
CA VAL A 162 7.92 4.46 18.19
C VAL A 162 8.72 4.49 19.49
N GLN A 163 8.03 4.49 20.64
CA GLN A 163 8.70 4.46 21.95
C GLN A 163 9.54 3.18 22.14
N ALA A 164 9.02 2.03 21.71
CA ALA A 164 9.76 0.77 21.80
C ALA A 164 11.00 0.76 20.89
N VAL A 165 10.90 1.28 19.66
CA VAL A 165 12.04 1.41 18.75
C VAL A 165 13.11 2.32 19.36
N ASN A 166 12.72 3.49 19.88
CA ASN A 166 13.66 4.42 20.49
C ASN A 166 14.31 3.83 21.76
N ALA A 167 13.56 3.05 22.54
CA ALA A 167 14.11 2.36 23.72
C ALA A 167 15.12 1.28 23.34
N ASP A 168 14.85 0.51 22.28
CA ASP A 168 15.77 -0.51 21.78
C ASP A 168 17.01 0.10 21.10
N GLU A 169 16.88 1.26 20.46
CA GLU A 169 18.00 2.02 19.92
C GLU A 169 18.88 2.55 21.07
N ALA A 170 18.29 3.15 22.09
CA ALA A 170 18.99 3.64 23.28
C ALA A 170 19.69 2.50 24.04
N ALA A 171 19.11 1.30 24.05
CA ALA A 171 19.72 0.10 24.62
C ALA A 171 20.81 -0.54 23.73
N GLY A 172 21.09 0.02 22.55
CA GLY A 172 22.06 -0.51 21.58
C GLY A 172 21.65 -1.85 20.95
N ARG A 173 20.37 -2.21 20.98
CA ARG A 173 19.83 -3.43 20.35
C ARG A 173 19.55 -3.21 18.86
N LEU A 174 19.17 -1.99 18.51
CA LEU A 174 18.99 -1.50 17.15
C LEU A 174 20.13 -0.54 16.81
N GLY A 175 20.49 -0.49 15.53
CA GLY A 175 21.54 0.37 15.04
C GLY A 175 22.80 -0.39 14.63
N ALA A 176 23.71 0.32 13.98
CA ALA A 176 24.91 -0.23 13.38
C ALA A 176 25.78 -1.02 14.37
N ARG A 177 25.59 -2.34 14.41
CA ARG A 177 26.71 -3.21 14.75
C ARG A 177 27.49 -3.42 13.46
N HIS A 178 28.61 -2.71 13.41
CA HIS A 178 29.64 -2.90 12.38
C HIS A 178 30.12 -4.34 12.36
#